data_ac70b67440059e0abd69d7a1fea96121
#
_entry.id   ac70b67440059e0abd69d7a1fea96121
#
_cell.length_a   1.000
_cell.length_b   1.000
_cell.length_c   1.000
_cell.angle_alpha   90.00
_cell.angle_beta   90.00
_cell.angle_gamma   90.00
#
_symmetry.space_group_name_H-M   'P 1'
#
loop_
_entity.id
_entity.type
_entity.pdbx_description
1 polymer ?
#
loop_
_entity_poly.entity_id
_entity_poly.type
_entity_poly.pdbx_seq_one_letter_code
_entity_poly.pdbx_strand_id
1 'polypeptide(L)'
;MKYLTHWATALITLAVLTIYGYSDPYVKQLLRLKSFDIIQQYDTPVLSEDIAILEIDEKAIEQYGQWPWKRSVLADVIWKLRESGAGVIVLPILFSEEDRLGGDMDLAQAIAGNAVVIAQVGTTQANKNAVPRGVS
;
A
#
# COMPACT_ATOMS: atom_id res chain seq x y z
N MET A 1 58.45 6.43 -20.62
CA MET A 1 57.84 5.68 -19.52
C MET A 1 56.71 6.45 -18.77
N LYS A 2 56.62 7.78 -18.82
CA LYS A 2 55.57 8.54 -18.08
C LYS A 2 54.14 8.31 -18.54
N TYR A 3 53.90 7.94 -19.78
CA TYR A 3 52.54 7.75 -20.33
C TYR A 3 51.90 6.39 -20.04
N LEU A 4 52.76 5.36 -19.79
CA LEU A 4 52.27 4.01 -19.44
C LEU A 4 51.68 3.95 -18.02
N THR A 5 52.10 4.85 -17.13
CA THR A 5 51.57 4.87 -15.76
C THR A 5 50.15 5.47 -15.68
N HIS A 6 49.80 6.43 -16.55
CA HIS A 6 48.50 7.09 -16.52
C HIS A 6 47.31 6.18 -16.96
N TRP A 7 47.51 5.38 -17.99
CA TRP A 7 46.46 4.48 -18.42
C TRP A 7 46.30 3.27 -17.49
N ALA A 8 47.41 2.78 -16.91
CA ALA A 8 47.36 1.70 -15.93
C ALA A 8 46.64 2.15 -14.64
N THR A 9 46.92 3.37 -14.16
CA THR A 9 46.21 3.92 -13.01
C THR A 9 44.71 4.14 -13.32
N ALA A 10 44.36 4.58 -14.53
CA ALA A 10 42.97 4.73 -14.97
C ALA A 10 42.23 3.37 -15.00
N LEU A 11 42.89 2.31 -15.50
CA LEU A 11 42.31 0.97 -15.51
C LEU A 11 42.14 0.40 -14.12
N ILE A 12 43.10 0.62 -13.23
CA ILE A 12 43.03 0.14 -11.85
C ILE A 12 41.90 0.87 -11.11
N THR A 13 41.79 2.20 -11.24
CA THR A 13 40.68 2.95 -10.64
C THR A 13 39.34 2.53 -11.19
N LEU A 14 39.24 2.29 -12.50
CA LEU A 14 38.00 1.81 -13.11
C LEU A 14 37.63 0.42 -12.58
N ALA A 15 38.61 -0.50 -12.47
CA ALA A 15 38.40 -1.84 -11.92
C ALA A 15 37.94 -1.79 -10.46
N VAL A 16 38.60 -0.95 -9.63
CA VAL A 16 38.23 -0.78 -8.22
C VAL A 16 36.81 -0.19 -8.08
N LEU A 17 36.48 0.82 -8.86
CA LEU A 17 35.11 1.41 -8.87
C LEU A 17 34.06 0.41 -9.35
N THR A 18 34.41 -0.42 -10.32
CA THR A 18 33.48 -1.47 -10.82
C THR A 18 33.25 -2.55 -9.78
N ILE A 19 34.30 -3.02 -9.12
CA ILE A 19 34.22 -4.02 -8.05
C ILE A 19 33.45 -3.46 -6.85
N TYR A 20 33.76 -2.22 -6.43
CA TYR A 20 33.04 -1.55 -5.35
C TYR A 20 31.57 -1.36 -5.69
N GLY A 21 31.24 -0.86 -6.89
CA GLY A 21 29.88 -0.69 -7.34
C GLY A 21 29.09 -2.00 -7.51
N TYR A 22 29.80 -3.12 -7.77
CA TYR A 22 29.15 -4.43 -7.82
C TYR A 22 28.92 -5.02 -6.42
N SER A 23 29.81 -4.75 -5.49
CA SER A 23 29.80 -5.34 -4.15
C SER A 23 28.87 -4.62 -3.14
N ASP A 24 28.44 -3.41 -3.43
CA ASP A 24 27.61 -2.64 -2.51
C ASP A 24 26.18 -2.40 -3.05
N PRO A 25 25.23 -3.30 -2.73
CA PRO A 25 23.83 -3.12 -3.11
C PRO A 25 23.19 -1.88 -2.47
N TYR A 26 23.73 -1.42 -1.31
CA TYR A 26 23.18 -0.28 -0.58
C TYR A 26 23.34 1.04 -1.35
N VAL A 27 24.52 1.31 -1.91
CA VAL A 27 24.77 2.53 -2.70
C VAL A 27 23.90 2.58 -3.94
N LYS A 28 23.73 1.45 -4.63
CA LYS A 28 22.83 1.35 -5.80
C LYS A 28 21.37 1.61 -5.42
N GLN A 29 20.94 1.04 -4.31
CA GLN A 29 19.59 1.21 -3.80
C GLN A 29 19.34 2.66 -3.38
N LEU A 30 20.30 3.28 -2.69
CA LEU A 30 20.23 4.68 -2.29
C LEU A 30 20.16 5.62 -3.50
N LEU A 31 21.01 5.41 -4.50
CA LEU A 31 21.01 6.21 -5.73
C LEU A 31 19.70 6.03 -6.50
N ARG A 32 19.19 4.80 -6.60
CA ARG A 32 17.92 4.52 -7.25
C ARG A 32 16.75 5.23 -6.56
N LEU A 33 16.68 5.13 -5.24
CA LEU A 33 15.63 5.78 -4.45
C LEU A 33 15.70 7.31 -4.58
N LYS A 34 16.90 7.89 -4.43
CA LYS A 34 17.12 9.33 -4.58
C LYS A 34 16.79 9.84 -5.98
N SER A 35 17.18 9.08 -7.02
CA SER A 35 16.85 9.45 -8.40
C SER A 35 15.34 9.39 -8.65
N PHE A 36 14.67 8.41 -8.09
CA PHE A 36 13.22 8.28 -8.17
C PHE A 36 12.50 9.45 -7.48
N ASP A 37 12.93 9.79 -6.27
CA ASP A 37 12.38 10.94 -5.52
C ASP A 37 12.52 12.26 -6.30
N ILE A 38 13.69 12.47 -6.93
CA ILE A 38 13.94 13.66 -7.75
C ILE A 38 13.01 13.68 -8.97
N ILE A 39 12.87 12.56 -9.67
CA ILE A 39 11.99 12.47 -10.84
C ILE A 39 10.54 12.75 -10.44
N GLN A 40 10.08 12.18 -9.33
CA GLN A 40 8.71 12.41 -8.84
C GLN A 40 8.43 13.87 -8.49
N GLN A 41 9.44 14.64 -8.04
CA GLN A 41 9.27 16.07 -7.76
C GLN A 41 8.98 16.89 -9.03
N TYR A 42 9.45 16.41 -10.18
CA TYR A 42 9.19 17.08 -11.48
C TYR A 42 7.93 16.59 -12.18
N ASP A 43 7.39 15.46 -11.72
CA ASP A 43 6.15 14.92 -12.27
C ASP A 43 4.97 15.57 -11.55
N THR A 44 4.20 16.35 -12.27
CA THR A 44 2.98 16.95 -11.73
C THR A 44 1.92 15.85 -11.63
N PRO A 45 1.47 15.50 -10.41
CA PRO A 45 0.46 14.47 -10.27
C PRO A 45 -0.83 14.90 -10.99
N VAL A 46 -1.23 14.12 -11.98
CA VAL A 46 -2.53 14.27 -12.60
C VAL A 46 -3.55 13.67 -11.65
N LEU A 47 -4.30 14.53 -10.96
CA LEU A 47 -5.41 14.09 -10.12
C LEU A 47 -6.50 13.52 -11.04
N SER A 48 -6.86 12.27 -10.83
CA SER A 48 -8.01 11.67 -11.51
C SER A 48 -9.29 12.18 -10.84
N GLU A 49 -10.21 12.72 -11.61
CA GLU A 49 -11.53 13.12 -11.12
C GLU A 49 -12.42 11.91 -10.78
N ASP A 50 -12.05 10.73 -11.28
CA ASP A 50 -12.79 9.49 -11.07
C ASP A 50 -12.46 8.78 -9.74
N ILE A 51 -11.43 9.24 -9.02
CA ILE A 51 -10.96 8.61 -7.78
C ILE A 51 -11.10 9.59 -6.62
N ALA A 52 -11.88 9.19 -5.62
CA ALA A 52 -11.98 9.89 -4.35
C ALA A 52 -11.29 9.06 -3.25
N ILE A 53 -10.53 9.72 -2.40
CA ILE A 53 -9.90 9.09 -1.23
C ILE A 53 -10.66 9.57 0.01
N LEU A 54 -11.19 8.60 0.76
CA LEU A 54 -11.80 8.86 2.06
C LEU A 54 -10.77 8.57 3.15
N GLU A 55 -10.38 9.59 3.87
CA GLU A 55 -9.42 9.48 4.97
C GLU A 55 -10.15 9.42 6.32
N ILE A 56 -9.63 8.58 7.22
CA ILE A 56 -10.05 8.56 8.62
C ILE A 56 -9.18 9.57 9.38
N ASP A 57 -9.68 10.78 9.50
CA ASP A 57 -9.00 11.89 10.14
C ASP A 57 -9.33 12.01 11.65
N GLU A 58 -8.76 13.00 12.34
CA GLU A 58 -9.02 13.27 13.75
C GLU A 58 -10.49 13.57 14.03
N LYS A 59 -11.19 14.23 13.10
CA LYS A 59 -12.63 14.54 13.27
C LYS A 59 -13.47 13.28 13.23
N ALA A 60 -13.11 12.34 12.35
CA ALA A 60 -13.78 11.05 12.30
C ALA A 60 -13.53 10.26 13.59
N ILE A 61 -12.31 10.33 14.16
CA ILE A 61 -11.99 9.71 15.44
C ILE A 61 -12.74 10.38 16.62
N GLU A 62 -12.87 11.68 16.61
CA GLU A 62 -13.68 12.41 17.62
C GLU A 62 -15.16 12.00 17.56
N GLN A 63 -15.70 11.79 16.36
CA GLN A 63 -17.12 11.47 16.16
C GLN A 63 -17.45 10.00 16.42
N TYR A 64 -16.61 9.07 15.95
CA TYR A 64 -16.89 7.63 15.98
C TYR A 64 -16.06 6.87 17.01
N GLY A 65 -15.16 7.55 17.72
CA GLY A 65 -14.23 6.96 18.68
C GLY A 65 -12.94 6.46 18.04
N GLN A 66 -12.08 5.87 18.86
CA GLN A 66 -10.79 5.37 18.43
C GLN A 66 -10.91 4.19 17.47
N TRP A 67 -10.02 4.17 16.48
CA TRP A 67 -9.83 3.01 15.60
C TRP A 67 -9.25 1.81 16.38
N PRO A 68 -9.65 0.56 16.08
CA PRO A 68 -10.58 0.14 15.03
C PRO A 68 -12.06 0.31 15.38
N TRP A 69 -12.87 0.78 14.42
CA TRP A 69 -14.31 0.93 14.61
C TRP A 69 -15.04 -0.39 14.48
N LYS A 70 -16.26 -0.44 15.02
CA LYS A 70 -17.19 -1.56 14.79
C LYS A 70 -17.41 -1.77 13.30
N ARG A 71 -17.55 -3.02 12.88
CA ARG A 71 -17.84 -3.34 11.48
C ARG A 71 -19.18 -2.79 10.99
N SER A 72 -20.15 -2.62 11.87
CA SER A 72 -21.40 -1.93 11.53
C SER A 72 -21.18 -0.48 11.08
N VAL A 73 -20.23 0.26 11.69
CA VAL A 73 -19.90 1.62 11.26
C VAL A 73 -19.28 1.61 9.87
N LEU A 74 -18.42 0.63 9.58
CA LEU A 74 -17.85 0.47 8.24
C LEU A 74 -18.91 0.09 7.21
N ALA A 75 -19.90 -0.71 7.59
CA ALA A 75 -21.05 -1.01 6.74
C ALA A 75 -21.83 0.26 6.39
N ASP A 76 -22.11 1.12 7.37
CA ASP A 76 -22.79 2.40 7.16
C ASP A 76 -22.00 3.32 6.21
N VAL A 77 -20.67 3.34 6.35
CA VAL A 77 -19.79 4.10 5.43
C VAL A 77 -19.91 3.57 4.00
N ILE A 78 -19.90 2.25 3.80
CA ILE A 78 -20.08 1.63 2.48
C ILE A 78 -21.39 2.06 1.86
N TRP A 79 -22.49 1.97 2.61
CA TRP A 79 -23.81 2.38 2.12
C TRP A 79 -23.86 3.86 1.75
N LYS A 80 -23.32 4.75 2.60
CA LYS A 80 -23.24 6.18 2.31
C LYS A 80 -22.42 6.50 1.06
N LEU A 81 -21.28 5.83 0.88
CA LEU A 81 -20.46 5.98 -0.31
C LEU A 81 -21.22 5.55 -1.56
N ARG A 82 -21.95 4.45 -1.47
CA ARG A 82 -22.80 3.97 -2.57
C ARG A 82 -23.90 4.95 -2.92
N GLU A 83 -24.61 5.46 -1.93
CA GLU A 83 -25.64 6.50 -2.10
C GLU A 83 -25.08 7.79 -2.71
N SER A 84 -23.81 8.11 -2.42
CA SER A 84 -23.09 9.24 -3.00
C SER A 84 -22.60 9.00 -4.43
N GLY A 85 -22.85 7.83 -5.00
CA GLY A 85 -22.54 7.49 -6.40
C GLY A 85 -21.22 6.75 -6.60
N ALA A 86 -20.56 6.25 -5.56
CA ALA A 86 -19.37 5.43 -5.71
C ALA A 86 -19.67 4.16 -6.51
N GLY A 87 -19.00 3.97 -7.63
CA GLY A 87 -19.14 2.78 -8.49
C GLY A 87 -18.44 1.56 -7.89
N VAL A 88 -17.23 1.75 -7.41
CA VAL A 88 -16.39 0.72 -6.74
C VAL A 88 -15.81 1.32 -5.47
N ILE A 89 -15.84 0.56 -4.38
CA ILE A 89 -15.28 0.96 -3.09
C ILE A 89 -14.11 0.03 -2.78
N VAL A 90 -12.94 0.60 -2.48
CA VAL A 90 -11.75 -0.17 -2.10
C VAL A 90 -11.49 0.03 -0.61
N LEU A 91 -11.54 -1.06 0.14
CA LEU A 91 -11.25 -1.10 1.57
C LEU A 91 -9.89 -1.78 1.80
N PRO A 92 -8.80 -1.04 1.97
CA PRO A 92 -7.48 -1.63 2.21
C PRO A 92 -7.33 -2.07 3.68
N ILE A 93 -8.36 -2.67 4.25
CA ILE A 93 -8.42 -3.13 5.64
C ILE A 93 -8.42 -4.65 5.64
N LEU A 94 -7.57 -5.23 6.47
CA LEU A 94 -7.50 -6.67 6.66
C LEU A 94 -8.40 -7.09 7.82
N PHE A 95 -9.38 -7.91 7.53
CA PHE A 95 -10.28 -8.49 8.52
C PHE A 95 -9.84 -9.93 8.82
N SER A 96 -8.95 -10.10 9.81
CA SER A 96 -8.38 -11.43 10.17
C SER A 96 -9.17 -12.16 11.23
N GLU A 97 -9.94 -11.46 12.04
CA GLU A 97 -10.68 -12.00 13.20
C GLU A 97 -12.13 -11.52 13.20
N GLU A 98 -12.98 -12.19 13.93
CA GLU A 98 -14.34 -11.74 14.18
C GLU A 98 -14.35 -10.43 14.99
N ASP A 99 -15.32 -9.58 14.72
CA ASP A 99 -15.43 -8.30 15.41
C ASP A 99 -15.89 -8.51 16.86
N ARG A 100 -15.05 -8.14 17.81
CA ARG A 100 -15.39 -8.19 19.24
C ARG A 100 -16.56 -7.30 19.62
N LEU A 101 -16.80 -6.27 18.83
CA LEU A 101 -17.86 -5.28 19.04
C LEU A 101 -19.14 -5.63 18.27
N GLY A 102 -19.08 -6.68 17.45
CA GLY A 102 -20.17 -7.09 16.57
C GLY A 102 -20.21 -6.29 15.26
N GLY A 103 -21.15 -6.67 14.38
CA GLY A 103 -21.34 -6.00 13.09
C GLY A 103 -20.77 -6.75 11.89
N ASP A 104 -20.28 -7.98 12.08
CA ASP A 104 -19.79 -8.83 10.98
C ASP A 104 -20.83 -9.06 9.90
N MET A 105 -22.06 -9.32 10.32
CA MET A 105 -23.17 -9.55 9.41
C MET A 105 -23.55 -8.28 8.62
N ASP A 106 -23.53 -7.12 9.29
CA ASP A 106 -23.84 -5.84 8.66
C ASP A 106 -22.79 -5.52 7.58
N LEU A 107 -21.51 -5.72 7.91
CA LEU A 107 -20.40 -5.52 6.96
C LEU A 107 -20.48 -6.52 5.80
N ALA A 108 -20.79 -7.78 6.08
CA ALA A 108 -20.95 -8.80 5.05
C ALA A 108 -22.07 -8.46 4.09
N GLN A 109 -23.22 -7.97 4.58
CA GLN A 109 -24.33 -7.51 3.75
C GLN A 109 -23.95 -6.28 2.91
N ALA A 110 -23.25 -5.31 3.51
CA ALA A 110 -22.79 -4.13 2.79
C ALA A 110 -21.80 -4.48 1.66
N ILE A 111 -20.90 -5.43 1.90
CA ILE A 111 -19.96 -5.92 0.89
C ILE A 111 -20.69 -6.70 -0.21
N ALA A 112 -21.60 -7.62 0.15
CA ALA A 112 -22.32 -8.43 -0.81
C ALA A 112 -23.30 -7.62 -1.68
N GLY A 113 -23.85 -6.53 -1.14
CA GLY A 113 -24.78 -5.64 -1.84
C GLY A 113 -24.11 -4.58 -2.73
N ASN A 114 -22.78 -4.44 -2.67
CA ASN A 114 -22.05 -3.39 -3.36
C ASN A 114 -20.76 -3.92 -4.01
N ALA A 115 -20.23 -3.18 -4.99
CA ALA A 115 -18.93 -3.51 -5.60
C ALA A 115 -17.80 -3.07 -4.65
N VAL A 116 -17.45 -3.93 -3.70
CA VAL A 116 -16.42 -3.66 -2.68
C VAL A 116 -15.23 -4.59 -2.89
N VAL A 117 -14.02 -4.00 -2.91
CA VAL A 117 -12.75 -4.72 -2.93
C VAL A 117 -12.12 -4.63 -1.56
N ILE A 118 -11.82 -5.77 -0.94
CA ILE A 118 -11.18 -5.85 0.38
C ILE A 118 -9.75 -6.36 0.27
N ALA A 119 -8.91 -5.98 1.25
CA ALA A 119 -7.56 -6.52 1.35
C ALA A 119 -7.57 -7.98 1.80
N GLN A 120 -6.72 -8.80 1.19
CA GLN A 120 -6.53 -10.20 1.56
C GLN A 120 -5.04 -10.53 1.66
N VAL A 121 -4.67 -11.31 2.67
CA VAL A 121 -3.30 -11.83 2.82
C VAL A 121 -3.30 -13.33 2.51
N GLY A 122 -2.45 -13.70 1.55
CA GLY A 122 -2.17 -15.11 1.28
C GLY A 122 -1.31 -15.70 2.41
N THR A 123 -1.77 -16.75 3.07
CA THR A 123 -0.96 -17.49 4.04
C THR A 123 -0.35 -18.71 3.36
N THR A 124 0.95 -18.89 3.53
CA THR A 124 1.69 -20.08 3.02
C THR A 124 1.38 -21.35 3.82
N GLN A 125 0.81 -21.21 5.01
CA GLN A 125 0.35 -22.35 5.79
C GLN A 125 -1.15 -22.54 5.55
N ALA A 126 -1.53 -23.74 5.16
CA ALA A 126 -2.92 -24.17 5.08
C ALA A 126 -3.55 -24.26 6.48
N ASN A 127 -3.64 -23.13 7.17
CA ASN A 127 -4.43 -23.04 8.38
C ASN A 127 -5.89 -22.96 7.93
N LYS A 128 -6.60 -24.08 8.02
CA LYS A 128 -8.01 -24.21 7.66
C LYS A 128 -8.92 -23.19 8.37
N ASN A 129 -8.41 -22.53 9.40
CA ASN A 129 -9.13 -21.54 10.21
C ASN A 129 -8.84 -20.09 9.79
N ALA A 130 -7.90 -19.87 8.88
CA ALA A 130 -7.49 -18.53 8.44
C ALA A 130 -8.08 -18.14 7.05
N VAL A 131 -8.97 -18.95 6.51
CA VAL A 131 -9.73 -18.53 5.33
C VAL A 131 -10.79 -17.55 5.82
N PRO A 132 -10.74 -16.25 5.43
CA PRO A 132 -11.89 -15.42 5.63
C PRO A 132 -13.06 -16.16 4.99
N ARG A 133 -14.10 -16.44 5.75
CA ARG A 133 -15.34 -16.98 5.16
C ARG A 133 -15.84 -15.90 4.21
N GLY A 134 -15.38 -15.98 2.97
CA GLY A 134 -15.97 -15.25 1.89
C GLY A 134 -17.43 -15.57 1.92
N VAL A 135 -18.24 -14.53 1.91
CA VAL A 135 -19.68 -14.66 1.73
C VAL A 135 -19.85 -15.29 0.35
N SER A 136 -20.16 -16.57 0.32
CA SER A 136 -20.58 -17.31 -0.87
C SER A 136 -22.03 -16.98 -1.19
#